data_67aa517583518b14c78e54130d719166
#
_entry.id   67aa517583518b14c78e54130d719166
#
_cell.length_a   1.000
_cell.length_b   1.000
_cell.length_c   1.000
_cell.angle_alpha   90.00
_cell.angle_beta   90.00
_cell.angle_gamma   90.00
#
_symmetry.space_group_name_H-M   'P 1'
#
loop_
_entity.id
_entity.type
_entity.pdbx_description
1 polymer ?
#
loop_
_entity_poly.entity_id
_entity_poly.type
_entity_poly.pdbx_seq_one_letter_code
_entity_poly.pdbx_strand_id
1 'polypeptide(L)'
;MKFYQLGFRYLQRKKGKTILLLIVLILVNSMILGTSMILRTTNESKQAMQEKTNSKIVAEITSKDSKITENEVNKIETLEDVSSINRIGRQEVFPNNFAPVTLNTSTNEENLKIALLSYDDLEKDSPFSEMQYRLASGDYIKREKKGAVINANLANQNELKVGDTIELSTENGTKVSVQIIGIFMSAGNAEKDQPSETTAVNRIENQIFIDNSTYKELFKEAEFEKICIYSKRPEKLDVLETSLQKIFGNDVALSTSDTLYQQMSAPLE
;
A
#
# COMPACT_ATOMS: atom_id res chain seq x y z
N MET A 1 64.75 14.48 -29.51
CA MET A 1 63.56 15.08 -28.90
C MET A 1 62.46 14.03 -28.83
N LYS A 2 61.85 13.78 -27.66
CA LYS A 2 60.80 12.79 -27.53
C LYS A 2 59.51 13.34 -28.12
N PHE A 3 58.73 12.50 -28.84
CA PHE A 3 57.50 12.88 -29.60
C PHE A 3 56.50 13.71 -28.80
N TYR A 4 56.32 13.42 -27.52
CA TYR A 4 55.43 14.15 -26.62
C TYR A 4 55.89 15.59 -26.33
N GLN A 5 57.18 15.91 -26.41
CA GLN A 5 57.69 17.28 -26.21
C GLN A 5 57.36 18.20 -27.41
N LEU A 6 57.32 17.62 -28.62
CA LEU A 6 56.90 18.36 -29.82
C LEU A 6 55.37 18.65 -29.76
N GLY A 7 54.58 17.68 -29.36
CA GLY A 7 53.13 17.87 -29.17
C GLY A 7 52.78 18.95 -28.14
N PHE A 8 53.48 18.94 -27.01
CA PHE A 8 53.29 19.94 -25.96
C PHE A 8 53.66 21.39 -26.41
N ARG A 9 54.75 21.56 -27.15
CA ARG A 9 55.12 22.84 -27.75
C ARG A 9 54.10 23.35 -28.81
N TYR A 10 53.50 22.43 -29.58
CA TYR A 10 52.44 22.78 -30.54
C TYR A 10 51.18 23.27 -29.82
N LEU A 11 50.79 22.60 -28.76
CA LEU A 11 49.65 23.01 -27.90
C LEU A 11 49.87 24.40 -27.28
N GLN A 12 51.05 24.67 -26.79
CA GLN A 12 51.40 26.01 -26.23
C GLN A 12 51.41 27.12 -27.25
N ARG A 13 51.75 26.86 -28.53
CA ARG A 13 51.76 27.88 -29.60
C ARG A 13 50.38 28.27 -30.10
N LYS A 14 49.38 27.36 -29.99
CA LYS A 14 47.99 27.59 -30.46
C LYS A 14 46.98 27.53 -29.34
N LYS A 15 47.23 28.23 -28.23
CA LYS A 15 46.44 28.19 -26.98
C LYS A 15 44.93 28.35 -27.23
N GLY A 16 44.48 29.30 -28.10
CA GLY A 16 43.07 29.54 -28.36
C GLY A 16 42.35 28.30 -28.99
N LYS A 17 42.97 27.65 -29.98
CA LYS A 17 42.40 26.46 -30.60
C LYS A 17 42.37 25.28 -29.65
N THR A 18 43.42 25.14 -28.82
CA THR A 18 43.51 24.08 -27.82
C THR A 18 42.48 24.20 -26.72
N ILE A 19 42.26 25.42 -26.23
CA ILE A 19 41.21 25.72 -25.24
C ILE A 19 39.83 25.46 -25.81
N LEU A 20 39.55 25.89 -27.04
CA LEU A 20 38.27 25.62 -27.70
C LEU A 20 38.01 24.10 -27.83
N LEU A 21 39.02 23.36 -28.26
CA LEU A 21 38.90 21.90 -28.40
C LEU A 21 38.68 21.21 -27.03
N LEU A 22 39.35 21.68 -25.99
CA LEU A 22 39.15 21.21 -24.62
C LEU A 22 37.73 21.49 -24.11
N ILE A 23 37.19 22.67 -24.36
CA ILE A 23 35.82 23.02 -24.01
C ILE A 23 34.83 22.12 -24.71
N VAL A 24 35.01 21.88 -26.03
CA VAL A 24 34.14 20.97 -26.79
C VAL A 24 34.22 19.55 -26.23
N LEU A 25 35.42 19.08 -25.90
CA LEU A 25 35.61 17.75 -25.33
C LEU A 25 34.93 17.62 -23.96
N ILE A 26 35.01 18.63 -23.12
CA ILE A 26 34.32 18.67 -21.81
C ILE A 26 32.80 18.64 -22.00
N LEU A 27 32.27 19.47 -22.94
CA LEU A 27 30.83 19.49 -23.22
C LEU A 27 30.30 18.15 -23.71
N VAL A 28 31.01 17.51 -24.67
CA VAL A 28 30.62 16.18 -25.19
C VAL A 28 30.63 15.13 -24.08
N ASN A 29 31.70 15.08 -23.26
CA ASN A 29 31.79 14.14 -22.15
C ASN A 29 30.70 14.40 -21.09
N SER A 30 30.39 15.67 -20.78
CA SER A 30 29.32 16.04 -19.86
C SER A 30 27.94 15.61 -20.38
N MET A 31 27.70 15.74 -21.71
CA MET A 31 26.46 15.24 -22.32
C MET A 31 26.36 13.70 -22.24
N ILE A 32 27.42 12.99 -22.54
CA ILE A 32 27.46 11.51 -22.46
C ILE A 32 27.21 11.06 -21.03
N LEU A 33 27.87 11.66 -20.05
CA LEU A 33 27.68 11.34 -18.63
C LEU A 33 26.25 11.66 -18.16
N GLY A 34 25.73 12.83 -18.55
CA GLY A 34 24.34 13.22 -18.23
C GLY A 34 23.32 12.25 -18.80
N THR A 35 23.47 11.88 -20.08
CA THR A 35 22.56 10.91 -20.73
C THR A 35 22.65 9.52 -20.07
N SER A 36 23.86 9.07 -19.77
CA SER A 36 24.06 7.78 -19.06
C SER A 36 23.44 7.76 -17.69
N MET A 37 23.54 8.89 -16.96
CA MET A 37 22.97 9.02 -15.62
C MET A 37 21.45 9.02 -15.66
N ILE A 38 20.84 9.75 -16.61
CA ILE A 38 19.38 9.76 -16.82
C ILE A 38 18.88 8.35 -17.18
N LEU A 39 19.52 7.67 -18.13
CA LEU A 39 19.14 6.31 -18.53
C LEU A 39 19.24 5.32 -17.36
N ARG A 40 20.31 5.43 -16.56
CA ARG A 40 20.49 4.58 -15.39
C ARG A 40 19.40 4.82 -14.34
N THR A 41 19.14 6.08 -13.99
CA THR A 41 18.09 6.45 -13.02
C THR A 41 16.70 6.05 -13.51
N THR A 42 16.42 6.19 -14.82
CA THR A 42 15.17 5.74 -15.42
C THR A 42 15.01 4.22 -15.34
N ASN A 43 16.07 3.48 -15.64
CA ASN A 43 16.05 2.00 -15.54
C ASN A 43 15.93 1.52 -14.09
N GLU A 44 16.65 2.14 -13.16
CA GLU A 44 16.54 1.84 -11.72
C GLU A 44 15.14 2.17 -11.19
N SER A 45 14.54 3.29 -11.63
CA SER A 45 13.16 3.64 -11.28
C SER A 45 12.15 2.67 -11.90
N LYS A 46 12.33 2.28 -13.16
CA LYS A 46 11.51 1.24 -13.81
C LYS A 46 11.64 -0.11 -13.12
N GLN A 47 12.83 -0.53 -12.75
CA GLN A 47 13.04 -1.78 -12.00
C GLN A 47 12.42 -1.73 -10.61
N ALA A 48 12.61 -0.65 -9.86
CA ALA A 48 12.00 -0.48 -8.55
C ALA A 48 10.47 -0.42 -8.63
N MET A 49 9.92 0.15 -9.69
CA MET A 49 8.49 0.17 -9.97
C MET A 49 7.99 -1.22 -10.41
N GLN A 50 8.76 -1.93 -11.22
CA GLN A 50 8.51 -3.33 -11.59
C GLN A 50 8.55 -4.25 -10.37
N GLU A 51 9.56 -4.17 -9.52
CA GLU A 51 9.67 -4.97 -8.30
C GLU A 51 8.50 -4.71 -7.34
N LYS A 52 7.98 -3.49 -7.30
CA LYS A 52 6.80 -3.15 -6.48
C LYS A 52 5.46 -3.55 -7.10
N THR A 53 5.36 -3.59 -8.43
CA THR A 53 4.09 -3.83 -9.14
C THR A 53 4.01 -5.19 -9.81
N ASN A 54 5.10 -5.71 -10.34
CA ASN A 54 5.09 -6.86 -11.28
C ASN A 54 5.03 -8.24 -10.65
N SER A 55 4.86 -8.37 -9.36
CA SER A 55 4.83 -9.68 -8.71
C SER A 55 3.53 -9.98 -7.99
N LYS A 56 2.47 -9.20 -8.22
CA LYS A 56 1.19 -9.44 -7.52
C LYS A 56 0.00 -9.59 -8.45
N ILE A 57 -0.92 -10.43 -8.02
CA ILE A 57 -2.28 -10.54 -8.55
C ILE A 57 -3.23 -10.07 -7.46
N VAL A 58 -4.14 -9.17 -7.82
CA VAL A 58 -5.20 -8.70 -6.94
C VAL A 58 -6.46 -9.48 -7.25
N ALA A 59 -7.01 -10.14 -6.26
CA ALA A 59 -8.29 -10.82 -6.30
C ALA A 59 -9.29 -10.00 -5.47
N GLU A 60 -10.34 -9.52 -6.10
CA GLU A 60 -11.35 -8.66 -5.50
C GLU A 60 -12.76 -9.18 -5.80
N ILE A 61 -13.65 -9.16 -4.81
CA ILE A 61 -15.04 -9.60 -4.98
C ILE A 61 -15.77 -8.70 -5.98
N THR A 62 -16.58 -9.31 -6.85
CA THR A 62 -17.32 -8.59 -7.90
C THR A 62 -18.69 -8.09 -7.46
N SER A 63 -19.23 -8.65 -6.38
CA SER A 63 -20.52 -8.29 -5.83
C SER A 63 -20.54 -8.36 -4.30
N LYS A 64 -21.53 -7.72 -3.67
CA LYS A 64 -21.70 -7.76 -2.21
C LYS A 64 -22.00 -9.17 -1.66
N ASP A 65 -22.52 -10.06 -2.50
CA ASP A 65 -22.84 -11.43 -2.12
C ASP A 65 -21.66 -12.38 -2.34
N SER A 66 -20.64 -11.94 -3.05
CA SER A 66 -19.40 -12.69 -3.26
C SER A 66 -18.49 -12.57 -2.04
N LYS A 67 -17.75 -13.65 -1.73
CA LYS A 67 -16.88 -13.72 -0.57
C LYS A 67 -15.62 -14.48 -0.93
N ILE A 68 -14.51 -14.07 -0.36
CA ILE A 68 -13.26 -14.85 -0.41
C ILE A 68 -13.12 -15.55 0.95
N THR A 69 -13.16 -16.87 0.93
CA THR A 69 -13.20 -17.69 2.15
C THR A 69 -11.80 -18.13 2.58
N GLU A 70 -11.63 -18.47 3.87
CA GLU A 70 -10.38 -19.07 4.38
C GLU A 70 -9.98 -20.37 3.64
N ASN A 71 -10.95 -21.14 3.18
CA ASN A 71 -10.64 -22.37 2.43
C ASN A 71 -9.97 -22.06 1.08
N GLU A 72 -10.40 -21.00 0.39
CA GLU A 72 -9.76 -20.54 -0.84
C GLU A 72 -8.37 -19.98 -0.54
N VAL A 73 -8.23 -19.18 0.52
CA VAL A 73 -6.95 -18.66 0.99
C VAL A 73 -5.96 -19.78 1.26
N ASN A 74 -6.38 -20.83 1.99
CA ASN A 74 -5.52 -21.96 2.30
C ASN A 74 -5.06 -22.69 1.03
N LYS A 75 -5.93 -22.82 0.01
CA LYS A 75 -5.54 -23.39 -1.29
C LYS A 75 -4.50 -22.52 -1.99
N ILE A 76 -4.65 -21.20 -1.94
CA ILE A 76 -3.71 -20.25 -2.56
C ILE A 76 -2.35 -20.34 -1.88
N GLU A 77 -2.30 -20.39 -0.53
CA GLU A 77 -1.03 -20.50 0.21
C GLU A 77 -0.25 -21.79 -0.12
N THR A 78 -0.93 -22.83 -0.59
CA THR A 78 -0.26 -24.10 -1.01
C THR A 78 0.32 -24.03 -2.43
N LEU A 79 0.01 -23.01 -3.22
CA LEU A 79 0.56 -22.86 -4.57
C LEU A 79 2.06 -22.55 -4.51
N GLU A 80 2.86 -23.29 -5.29
CA GLU A 80 4.33 -23.22 -5.27
C GLU A 80 4.86 -21.83 -5.61
N ASP A 81 4.15 -21.12 -6.51
CA ASP A 81 4.55 -19.81 -7.02
C ASP A 81 4.15 -18.63 -6.13
N VAL A 82 3.38 -18.86 -5.07
CA VAL A 82 2.97 -17.81 -4.12
C VAL A 82 4.08 -17.58 -3.09
N SER A 83 4.54 -16.32 -2.98
CA SER A 83 5.53 -15.90 -1.98
C SER A 83 4.90 -15.42 -0.68
N SER A 84 3.85 -14.63 -0.78
CA SER A 84 3.06 -14.11 0.34
C SER A 84 1.70 -13.66 -0.14
N ILE A 85 0.78 -13.51 0.79
CA ILE A 85 -0.54 -12.93 0.56
C ILE A 85 -0.78 -11.81 1.56
N ASN A 86 -1.60 -10.82 1.17
CA ASN A 86 -2.14 -9.79 2.04
C ASN A 86 -3.66 -9.83 1.92
N ARG A 87 -4.33 -10.32 2.95
CA ARG A 87 -5.79 -10.44 3.01
C ARG A 87 -6.37 -9.16 3.57
N ILE A 88 -7.41 -8.67 2.94
CA ILE A 88 -8.07 -7.41 3.30
C ILE A 88 -9.54 -7.70 3.53
N GLY A 89 -9.97 -7.52 4.78
CA GLY A 89 -11.36 -7.60 5.20
C GLY A 89 -11.90 -6.23 5.57
N ARG A 90 -13.21 -6.05 5.40
CA ARG A 90 -13.91 -4.84 5.84
C ARG A 90 -15.25 -5.22 6.44
N GLN A 91 -15.51 -4.72 7.64
CA GLN A 91 -16.77 -4.90 8.35
C GLN A 91 -17.10 -3.66 9.18
N GLU A 92 -18.32 -3.61 9.67
CA GLU A 92 -18.79 -2.59 10.59
C GLU A 92 -18.83 -3.17 12.01
N VAL A 93 -18.39 -2.39 12.99
CA VAL A 93 -18.37 -2.81 14.40
C VAL A 93 -18.81 -1.66 15.31
N PHE A 94 -19.17 -1.99 16.54
CA PHE A 94 -19.48 -1.04 17.59
C PHE A 94 -18.28 -0.87 18.52
N PRO A 95 -17.84 0.36 18.80
CA PRO A 95 -16.88 0.63 19.88
C PRO A 95 -17.59 0.49 21.25
N ASN A 96 -16.91 -0.09 22.24
CA ASN A 96 -17.49 -0.31 23.57
C ASN A 96 -16.93 0.63 24.65
N ASN A 97 -15.65 0.98 24.57
CA ASN A 97 -14.95 1.79 25.58
C ASN A 97 -14.46 3.15 25.06
N PHE A 98 -14.87 3.53 23.87
CA PHE A 98 -14.57 4.85 23.28
C PHE A 98 -15.73 5.30 22.39
N ALA A 99 -15.80 6.59 22.07
CA ALA A 99 -16.85 7.18 21.25
C ALA A 99 -16.36 7.48 19.82
N PRO A 100 -17.15 7.17 18.77
CA PRO A 100 -16.80 7.56 17.40
C PRO A 100 -16.78 9.08 17.24
N VAL A 101 -16.02 9.57 16.28
CA VAL A 101 -16.05 10.99 15.88
C VAL A 101 -17.31 11.23 15.07
N THR A 102 -18.19 12.10 15.58
CA THR A 102 -19.45 12.47 14.92
C THR A 102 -19.58 13.99 14.86
N LEU A 103 -20.06 14.51 13.75
CA LEU A 103 -20.38 15.94 13.61
C LEU A 103 -21.83 16.25 14.01
N ASN A 104 -22.69 15.25 14.00
CA ASN A 104 -24.12 15.38 14.31
C ASN A 104 -24.45 14.71 15.65
N THR A 105 -25.23 15.41 16.45
CA THR A 105 -25.77 14.93 17.75
C THR A 105 -26.94 13.94 17.61
N SER A 106 -27.23 13.46 16.40
CA SER A 106 -28.29 12.48 16.19
C SER A 106 -27.86 11.11 16.70
N THR A 107 -28.62 10.58 17.65
CA THR A 107 -28.46 9.30 18.32
C THR A 107 -28.90 8.09 17.47
N ASN A 108 -28.80 8.15 16.15
CA ASN A 108 -29.13 7.00 15.31
C ASN A 108 -28.05 5.91 15.48
N GLU A 109 -28.48 4.66 15.56
CA GLU A 109 -27.58 3.50 15.71
C GLU A 109 -26.49 3.44 14.62
N GLU A 110 -26.78 3.91 13.41
CA GLU A 110 -25.80 4.04 12.31
C GLU A 110 -24.64 4.99 12.64
N ASN A 111 -24.86 5.96 13.53
CA ASN A 111 -23.80 6.88 13.98
C ASN A 111 -22.93 6.30 15.10
N LEU A 112 -23.24 5.10 15.58
CA LEU A 112 -22.47 4.39 16.59
C LEU A 112 -21.49 3.38 15.97
N LYS A 113 -21.70 3.00 14.71
CA LYS A 113 -20.82 2.06 14.00
C LYS A 113 -19.57 2.75 13.46
N ILE A 114 -18.50 1.99 13.39
CA ILE A 114 -17.22 2.39 12.82
C ILE A 114 -16.75 1.38 11.79
N ALA A 115 -15.91 1.80 10.85
CA ALA A 115 -15.33 0.91 9.85
C ALA A 115 -14.13 0.19 10.43
N LEU A 116 -14.16 -1.14 10.40
CA LEU A 116 -13.07 -2.01 10.76
C LEU A 116 -12.47 -2.63 9.48
N LEU A 117 -11.18 -2.40 9.28
CA LEU A 117 -10.43 -2.97 8.16
C LEU A 117 -9.34 -3.90 8.70
N SER A 118 -9.16 -5.04 8.08
CA SER A 118 -8.13 -6.00 8.49
C SER A 118 -7.08 -6.20 7.42
N TYR A 119 -5.84 -6.43 7.86
CA TYR A 119 -4.68 -6.64 7.00
C TYR A 119 -3.73 -7.69 7.57
N ASP A 120 -3.01 -8.41 6.69
CA ASP A 120 -1.81 -9.17 7.09
C ASP A 120 -0.58 -8.25 7.19
N ASP A 121 -0.49 -7.26 6.29
CA ASP A 121 0.57 -6.25 6.26
C ASP A 121 -0.04 -4.90 5.85
N LEU A 122 -0.18 -4.00 6.82
CA LEU A 122 -0.83 -2.70 6.63
C LEU A 122 0.04 -1.72 5.81
N GLU A 123 1.34 -1.95 5.70
CA GLU A 123 2.24 -1.15 4.88
C GLU A 123 2.04 -1.40 3.38
N LYS A 124 1.38 -2.52 3.03
CA LYS A 124 1.12 -2.95 1.66
C LYS A 124 -0.37 -2.90 1.33
N ASP A 125 -0.68 -2.58 0.06
CA ASP A 125 -2.05 -2.66 -0.50
C ASP A 125 -3.11 -1.88 0.28
N SER A 126 -2.71 -0.79 0.90
CA SER A 126 -3.52 0.02 1.81
C SER A 126 -3.37 1.51 1.51
N PRO A 127 -4.20 2.38 2.09
CA PRO A 127 -4.03 3.83 1.99
C PRO A 127 -2.65 4.35 2.43
N PHE A 128 -1.91 3.57 3.24
CA PHE A 128 -0.54 3.91 3.63
C PHE A 128 0.45 3.71 2.49
N SER A 129 0.33 2.61 1.72
CA SER A 129 1.16 2.37 0.54
C SER A 129 0.92 3.40 -0.57
N GLU A 130 -0.30 3.96 -0.63
CA GLU A 130 -0.71 5.01 -1.56
C GLU A 130 -0.41 6.42 -1.04
N MET A 131 0.25 6.55 0.11
CA MET A 131 0.57 7.84 0.76
C MET A 131 -0.66 8.70 1.13
N GLN A 132 -1.86 8.13 1.14
CA GLN A 132 -3.07 8.81 1.62
C GLN A 132 -3.05 8.97 3.14
N TYR A 133 -2.45 8.01 3.84
CA TYR A 133 -2.26 8.01 5.28
C TYR A 133 -0.79 7.87 5.64
N ARG A 134 -0.44 8.37 6.83
CA ARG A 134 0.90 8.20 7.41
C ARG A 134 0.77 7.89 8.90
N LEU A 135 1.69 7.10 9.46
CA LEU A 135 1.79 6.95 10.90
C LEU A 135 2.27 8.26 11.54
N ALA A 136 1.56 8.67 12.59
CA ALA A 136 1.96 9.74 13.48
C ALA A 136 2.82 9.21 14.64
N SER A 137 2.51 7.98 15.11
CA SER A 137 3.27 7.29 16.17
C SER A 137 3.02 5.79 16.13
N GLY A 138 3.91 5.02 16.74
CA GLY A 138 3.81 3.58 16.85
C GLY A 138 4.27 2.83 15.59
N ASP A 139 3.65 1.69 15.31
CA ASP A 139 4.06 0.75 14.29
C ASP A 139 2.90 0.30 13.40
N TYR A 140 3.24 -0.26 12.23
CA TYR A 140 2.29 -0.91 11.33
C TYR A 140 1.93 -2.32 11.82
N ILE A 141 0.71 -2.76 11.47
CA ILE A 141 0.30 -4.16 11.55
C ILE A 141 1.14 -4.96 10.56
N LYS A 142 1.69 -6.08 11.04
CA LYS A 142 2.39 -7.09 10.24
C LYS A 142 2.00 -8.47 10.77
N ARG A 143 2.26 -9.54 9.99
CA ARG A 143 1.91 -10.91 10.42
C ARG A 143 2.38 -11.26 11.84
N GLU A 144 3.56 -10.73 12.25
CA GLU A 144 4.16 -10.97 13.55
C GLU A 144 3.79 -9.91 14.60
N LYS A 145 3.20 -8.79 14.18
CA LYS A 145 2.86 -7.66 15.05
C LYS A 145 1.37 -7.36 14.96
N LYS A 146 0.65 -7.94 15.91
CA LYS A 146 -0.80 -7.81 16.05
C LYS A 146 -1.17 -6.53 16.78
N GLY A 147 -2.38 -6.05 16.53
CA GLY A 147 -2.94 -4.90 17.23
C GLY A 147 -3.81 -4.03 16.35
N ALA A 148 -4.14 -2.86 16.86
CA ALA A 148 -4.95 -1.87 16.17
C ALA A 148 -4.14 -0.62 15.80
N VAL A 149 -4.44 -0.05 14.64
CA VAL A 149 -3.97 1.27 14.22
C VAL A 149 -5.19 2.17 14.05
N ILE A 150 -5.23 3.28 14.79
CA ILE A 150 -6.39 4.18 14.87
C ILE A 150 -6.04 5.59 14.39
N ASN A 151 -7.07 6.36 14.01
CA ASN A 151 -6.87 7.74 13.57
C ASN A 151 -6.52 8.67 14.75
N ALA A 152 -5.70 9.68 14.49
CA ALA A 152 -5.24 10.65 15.48
C ALA A 152 -6.40 11.48 16.09
N ASN A 153 -7.41 11.85 15.30
CA ASN A 153 -8.56 12.59 15.81
C ASN A 153 -9.42 11.72 16.74
N LEU A 154 -9.63 10.44 16.37
CA LEU A 154 -10.32 9.49 17.23
C LEU A 154 -9.53 9.28 18.55
N ALA A 155 -8.20 9.12 18.44
CA ALA A 155 -7.32 8.98 19.59
C ALA A 155 -7.39 10.21 20.51
N ASN A 156 -7.30 11.41 19.96
CA ASN A 156 -7.34 12.66 20.73
C ASN A 156 -8.69 12.87 21.40
N GLN A 157 -9.81 12.61 20.70
CA GLN A 157 -11.15 12.77 21.28
C GLN A 157 -11.37 11.87 22.50
N ASN A 158 -10.80 10.67 22.49
CA ASN A 158 -10.97 9.65 23.52
C ASN A 158 -9.78 9.52 24.49
N GLU A 159 -8.79 10.42 24.39
CA GLU A 159 -7.56 10.42 25.21
C GLU A 159 -6.72 9.11 25.07
N LEU A 160 -6.86 8.40 23.94
CA LEU A 160 -6.22 7.14 23.67
C LEU A 160 -4.77 7.33 23.17
N LYS A 161 -3.89 6.40 23.53
CA LYS A 161 -2.46 6.40 23.18
C LYS A 161 -2.03 5.02 22.69
N VAL A 162 -0.89 4.95 22.03
CA VAL A 162 -0.22 3.68 21.74
C VAL A 162 0.06 2.94 23.05
N GLY A 163 -0.36 1.68 23.10
CA GLY A 163 -0.31 0.83 24.30
C GLY A 163 -1.66 0.65 24.99
N ASP A 164 -2.62 1.56 24.81
CA ASP A 164 -3.97 1.42 25.35
C ASP A 164 -4.76 0.30 24.64
N THR A 165 -5.83 -0.15 25.25
CA THR A 165 -6.69 -1.21 24.72
C THR A 165 -8.05 -0.66 24.35
N ILE A 166 -8.51 -0.95 23.14
CA ILE A 166 -9.86 -0.68 22.65
C ILE A 166 -10.67 -1.96 22.65
N GLU A 167 -11.98 -1.82 22.89
CA GLU A 167 -12.95 -2.91 22.86
C GLU A 167 -13.90 -2.70 21.69
N LEU A 168 -14.07 -3.74 20.88
CA LEU A 168 -14.93 -3.76 19.70
C LEU A 168 -15.96 -4.87 19.83
N SER A 169 -17.16 -4.66 19.31
CA SER A 169 -18.17 -5.71 19.22
C SER A 169 -18.89 -5.72 17.87
N THR A 170 -19.32 -6.90 17.48
CA THR A 170 -20.20 -7.13 16.32
C THR A 170 -21.66 -6.96 16.70
N GLU A 171 -22.55 -6.86 15.72
CA GLU A 171 -24.01 -6.87 15.93
C GLU A 171 -24.49 -8.12 16.69
N ASN A 172 -23.84 -9.25 16.48
CA ASN A 172 -24.14 -10.51 17.16
C ASN A 172 -23.63 -10.57 18.61
N GLY A 173 -23.02 -9.49 19.11
CA GLY A 173 -22.50 -9.40 20.47
C GLY A 173 -21.17 -10.06 20.72
N THR A 174 -20.47 -10.57 19.69
CA THR A 174 -19.08 -11.03 19.82
C THR A 174 -18.18 -9.84 20.14
N LYS A 175 -17.30 -9.98 21.14
CA LYS A 175 -16.42 -8.90 21.61
C LYS A 175 -14.95 -9.31 21.50
N VAL A 176 -14.11 -8.31 21.24
CA VAL A 176 -12.65 -8.46 21.28
C VAL A 176 -12.03 -7.22 21.91
N SER A 177 -10.95 -7.43 22.63
CA SER A 177 -10.07 -6.36 23.13
C SER A 177 -8.77 -6.38 22.35
N VAL A 178 -8.37 -5.24 21.80
CA VAL A 178 -7.17 -5.12 20.98
C VAL A 178 -6.32 -3.93 21.41
N GLN A 179 -5.01 -4.13 21.49
CA GLN A 179 -4.07 -3.07 21.87
C GLN A 179 -3.79 -2.15 20.69
N ILE A 180 -3.78 -0.84 20.94
CA ILE A 180 -3.35 0.17 19.97
C ILE A 180 -1.83 0.08 19.81
N ILE A 181 -1.36 -0.25 18.62
CA ILE A 181 0.06 -0.30 18.28
C ILE A 181 0.52 0.88 17.43
N GLY A 182 -0.42 1.62 16.82
CA GLY A 182 -0.11 2.77 16.00
C GLY A 182 -1.25 3.78 15.93
N ILE A 183 -0.87 5.02 15.66
CA ILE A 183 -1.80 6.13 15.43
C ILE A 183 -1.47 6.74 14.08
N PHE A 184 -2.45 6.91 13.21
CA PHE A 184 -2.28 7.48 11.89
C PHE A 184 -3.00 8.83 11.73
N MET A 185 -2.59 9.56 10.71
CA MET A 185 -3.28 10.76 10.23
C MET A 185 -3.39 10.71 8.70
N SER A 186 -4.41 11.33 8.15
CA SER A 186 -4.55 11.50 6.71
C SER A 186 -3.50 12.50 6.17
N ALA A 187 -3.09 12.29 4.93
CA ALA A 187 -2.26 13.26 4.21
C ALA A 187 -3.15 14.41 3.71
N GLY A 188 -2.71 15.64 3.92
CA GLY A 188 -3.47 16.83 3.50
C GLY A 188 -4.67 17.14 4.40
N ASN A 189 -5.77 17.61 3.79
CA ASN A 189 -6.99 18.04 4.48
C ASN A 189 -8.17 17.06 4.31
N ALA A 190 -7.92 15.82 3.92
CA ALA A 190 -8.97 14.86 3.59
C ALA A 190 -10.02 14.70 4.70
N GLU A 191 -9.62 14.81 5.97
CA GLU A 191 -10.54 14.76 7.11
C GLU A 191 -11.44 16.00 7.20
N LYS A 192 -10.95 17.19 6.82
CA LYS A 192 -11.68 18.44 6.85
C LYS A 192 -12.61 18.60 5.64
N ASP A 193 -12.26 17.96 4.54
CA ASP A 193 -13.01 18.07 3.27
C ASP A 193 -14.17 17.06 3.20
N GLN A 194 -14.39 16.26 4.26
CA GLN A 194 -15.51 15.34 4.33
C GLN A 194 -16.83 16.11 4.45
N PRO A 195 -17.89 15.71 3.69
CA PRO A 195 -19.23 16.28 3.85
C PRO A 195 -19.72 16.17 5.29
N SER A 196 -20.42 17.19 5.77
CA SER A 196 -20.99 17.21 7.14
C SER A 196 -22.02 16.10 7.39
N GLU A 197 -22.65 15.58 6.34
CA GLU A 197 -23.64 14.51 6.40
C GLU A 197 -23.03 13.11 6.36
N THR A 198 -21.69 13.00 6.31
CA THR A 198 -21.01 11.69 6.29
C THR A 198 -21.32 10.91 7.57
N THR A 199 -21.86 9.71 7.42
CA THR A 199 -22.15 8.81 8.55
C THR A 199 -20.87 8.41 9.28
N ALA A 200 -20.96 8.08 10.55
CA ALA A 200 -19.79 7.74 11.37
C ALA A 200 -18.94 6.63 10.75
N VAL A 201 -19.56 5.60 10.19
CA VAL A 201 -18.87 4.46 9.54
C VAL A 201 -18.05 4.85 8.30
N ASN A 202 -18.43 5.93 7.61
CA ASN A 202 -17.76 6.39 6.40
C ASN A 202 -16.72 7.48 6.66
N ARG A 203 -16.59 7.93 7.91
CA ARG A 203 -15.59 8.94 8.27
C ARG A 203 -14.20 8.34 8.38
N ILE A 204 -13.22 9.04 7.84
CA ILE A 204 -11.80 8.65 7.91
C ILE A 204 -11.35 8.51 9.37
N GLU A 205 -11.84 9.39 10.24
CA GLU A 205 -11.48 9.39 11.66
C GLU A 205 -11.94 8.13 12.39
N ASN A 206 -12.99 7.48 11.92
CA ASN A 206 -13.55 6.26 12.49
C ASN A 206 -13.07 4.97 11.82
N GLN A 207 -12.08 5.05 10.95
CA GLN A 207 -11.43 3.85 10.40
C GLN A 207 -10.45 3.27 11.40
N ILE A 208 -10.64 2.00 11.71
CA ILE A 208 -9.72 1.23 12.56
C ILE A 208 -9.14 0.09 11.73
N PHE A 209 -7.83 -0.02 11.73
CA PHE A 209 -7.11 -1.12 11.11
C PHE A 209 -6.73 -2.13 12.18
N ILE A 210 -6.94 -3.42 11.94
CA ILE A 210 -6.55 -4.52 12.83
C ILE A 210 -5.84 -5.63 12.07
N ASP A 211 -5.18 -6.51 12.80
CA ASP A 211 -4.63 -7.74 12.24
C ASP A 211 -5.70 -8.79 11.93
N ASN A 212 -5.44 -9.64 10.94
CA ASN A 212 -6.39 -10.67 10.51
C ASN A 212 -6.68 -11.75 11.55
N SER A 213 -5.81 -11.96 12.57
CA SER A 213 -6.12 -12.91 13.64
C SER A 213 -7.19 -12.36 14.59
N THR A 214 -7.09 -11.08 14.96
CA THR A 214 -8.10 -10.37 15.74
C THR A 214 -9.43 -10.25 14.97
N TYR A 215 -9.35 -10.02 13.65
CA TYR A 215 -10.52 -10.01 12.77
C TYR A 215 -11.27 -11.34 12.78
N LYS A 216 -10.56 -12.48 12.74
CA LYS A 216 -11.14 -13.82 12.82
C LYS A 216 -11.76 -14.14 14.19
N GLU A 217 -11.27 -13.55 15.26
CA GLU A 217 -11.87 -13.68 16.58
C GLU A 217 -13.26 -13.02 16.64
N LEU A 218 -13.42 -11.87 15.96
CA LEU A 218 -14.70 -11.16 15.84
C LEU A 218 -15.66 -11.87 14.88
N PHE A 219 -15.15 -12.30 13.73
CA PHE A 219 -15.94 -12.86 12.65
C PHE A 219 -15.48 -14.30 12.40
N LYS A 220 -16.20 -15.29 12.95
CA LYS A 220 -15.86 -16.73 12.88
C LYS A 220 -15.69 -17.24 11.45
N GLU A 221 -16.49 -16.71 10.52
CA GLU A 221 -16.33 -16.91 9.08
C GLU A 221 -15.68 -15.64 8.53
N ALA A 222 -14.37 -15.54 8.66
CA ALA A 222 -13.63 -14.39 8.13
C ALA A 222 -13.82 -14.33 6.60
N GLU A 223 -14.47 -13.27 6.15
CA GLU A 223 -14.73 -12.98 4.75
C GLU A 223 -13.84 -11.82 4.34
N PHE A 224 -13.10 -12.03 3.26
CA PHE A 224 -12.22 -11.01 2.73
C PHE A 224 -12.85 -10.42 1.46
N GLU A 225 -12.79 -9.09 1.34
CA GLU A 225 -13.24 -8.41 0.13
C GLU A 225 -12.17 -8.42 -0.95
N LYS A 226 -10.89 -8.50 -0.52
CA LYS A 226 -9.75 -8.40 -1.40
C LYS A 226 -8.57 -9.21 -0.87
N ILE A 227 -7.83 -9.84 -1.77
CA ILE A 227 -6.56 -10.49 -1.47
C ILE A 227 -5.52 -10.05 -2.49
N CYS A 228 -4.37 -9.59 -2.03
CA CYS A 228 -3.20 -9.35 -2.87
C CYS A 228 -2.25 -10.54 -2.74
N ILE A 229 -1.97 -11.21 -3.85
CA ILE A 229 -1.18 -12.43 -3.95
C ILE A 229 0.14 -12.09 -4.63
N TYR A 230 1.24 -12.24 -3.92
CA TYR A 230 2.58 -11.95 -4.42
C TYR A 230 3.23 -13.21 -4.98
N SER A 231 3.74 -13.13 -6.21
CA SER A 231 4.40 -14.25 -6.87
C SER A 231 5.90 -14.32 -6.51
N LYS A 232 6.44 -15.54 -6.43
CA LYS A 232 7.90 -15.78 -6.42
C LYS A 232 8.53 -15.62 -7.80
N ARG A 233 7.72 -15.78 -8.86
CA ARG A 233 8.15 -15.81 -10.26
C ARG A 233 7.32 -14.86 -11.11
N PRO A 234 7.74 -13.59 -11.23
CA PRO A 234 7.00 -12.58 -12.00
C PRO A 234 6.71 -13.00 -13.44
N GLU A 235 7.63 -13.73 -14.05
CA GLU A 235 7.52 -14.23 -15.43
C GLU A 235 6.45 -15.32 -15.63
N LYS A 236 5.84 -15.82 -14.55
CA LYS A 236 4.79 -16.84 -14.56
C LYS A 236 3.45 -16.35 -13.99
N LEU A 237 3.24 -15.05 -13.96
CA LEU A 237 1.98 -14.47 -13.44
C LEU A 237 0.76 -15.01 -14.16
N ASP A 238 0.81 -15.20 -15.50
CA ASP A 238 -0.30 -15.75 -16.29
C ASP A 238 -0.69 -17.17 -15.87
N VAL A 239 0.31 -17.99 -15.53
CA VAL A 239 0.08 -19.37 -15.05
C VAL A 239 -0.54 -19.33 -13.65
N LEU A 240 -0.05 -18.45 -12.79
CA LEU A 240 -0.60 -18.26 -11.45
C LEU A 240 -2.04 -17.73 -11.54
N GLU A 241 -2.31 -16.73 -12.38
CA GLU A 241 -3.65 -16.19 -12.63
C GLU A 241 -4.63 -17.28 -13.06
N THR A 242 -4.22 -18.13 -14.02
CA THR A 242 -5.04 -19.27 -14.47
C THR A 242 -5.36 -20.23 -13.32
N SER A 243 -4.41 -20.44 -12.41
CA SER A 243 -4.60 -21.30 -11.24
C SER A 243 -5.54 -20.68 -10.21
N LEU A 244 -5.42 -19.36 -9.98
CA LEU A 244 -6.29 -18.60 -9.10
C LEU A 244 -7.72 -18.54 -9.64
N GLN A 245 -7.89 -18.35 -10.95
CA GLN A 245 -9.21 -18.34 -11.60
C GLN A 245 -9.97 -19.66 -11.38
N LYS A 246 -9.26 -20.79 -11.33
CA LYS A 246 -9.88 -22.10 -11.03
C LYS A 246 -10.30 -22.22 -9.56
N ILE A 247 -9.62 -21.52 -8.66
CA ILE A 247 -9.94 -21.53 -7.23
C ILE A 247 -11.16 -20.64 -6.95
N PHE A 248 -11.16 -19.44 -7.51
CA PHE A 248 -12.18 -18.42 -7.23
C PHE A 248 -13.44 -18.52 -8.12
N GLY A 249 -13.34 -19.16 -9.30
CA GLY A 249 -14.44 -19.15 -10.27
C GLY A 249 -14.69 -17.77 -10.87
N ASN A 250 -15.97 -17.39 -11.01
CA ASN A 250 -16.39 -16.13 -11.63
C ASN A 250 -16.77 -15.04 -10.60
N ASP A 251 -16.76 -15.36 -9.31
CA ASP A 251 -17.26 -14.47 -8.25
C ASP A 251 -16.20 -13.45 -7.81
N VAL A 252 -14.97 -13.62 -8.28
CA VAL A 252 -13.82 -12.79 -7.95
C VAL A 252 -13.15 -12.31 -9.24
N ALA A 253 -12.94 -11.01 -9.34
CA ALA A 253 -12.17 -10.42 -10.42
C ALA A 253 -10.67 -10.51 -10.09
N LEU A 254 -9.90 -11.00 -11.07
CA LEU A 254 -8.45 -11.00 -10.98
C LEU A 254 -7.88 -9.86 -11.83
N SER A 255 -6.95 -9.11 -11.25
CA SER A 255 -6.17 -8.10 -11.97
C SER A 255 -4.70 -8.32 -11.70
N THR A 256 -3.92 -8.41 -12.78
CA THR A 256 -2.47 -8.50 -12.69
C THR A 256 -1.83 -7.13 -12.63
N SER A 257 -0.66 -7.05 -12.03
CA SER A 257 0.12 -5.81 -12.00
C SER A 257 0.57 -5.35 -13.40
N ASP A 258 0.64 -6.24 -14.38
CA ASP A 258 0.94 -5.86 -15.77
C ASP A 258 -0.15 -4.97 -16.37
N THR A 259 -1.42 -5.28 -16.13
CA THR A 259 -2.53 -4.41 -16.53
C THR A 259 -2.49 -3.06 -15.83
N LEU A 260 -2.16 -3.04 -14.55
CA LEU A 260 -1.97 -1.81 -13.79
C LEU A 260 -0.75 -1.01 -14.28
N TYR A 261 0.35 -1.68 -14.58
CA TYR A 261 1.55 -1.04 -15.13
C TYR A 261 1.29 -0.43 -16.51
N GLN A 262 0.60 -1.13 -17.40
CA GLN A 262 0.22 -0.60 -18.70
C GLN A 262 -0.71 0.61 -18.60
N GLN A 263 -1.64 0.63 -17.65
CA GLN A 263 -2.51 1.78 -17.40
C GLN A 263 -1.75 2.97 -16.81
N MET A 264 -0.73 2.74 -15.98
CA MET A 264 0.07 3.79 -15.36
C MET A 264 1.23 4.28 -16.25
N SER A 265 1.76 3.46 -17.14
CA SER A 265 2.86 3.83 -18.04
C SER A 265 2.39 4.48 -19.35
N ALA A 266 1.14 4.28 -19.75
CA ALA A 266 0.56 4.87 -20.96
C ALA A 266 0.69 6.40 -21.07
N PRO A 267 0.64 7.20 -19.99
CA PRO A 267 0.86 8.64 -20.08
C PRO A 267 2.35 9.06 -20.15
N LEU A 268 3.29 8.11 -20.08
CA LEU A 268 4.74 8.38 -20.10
C LEU A 268 5.43 7.97 -21.41
N GLU A 269 4.67 7.45 -22.38
CA GLU A 269 5.06 7.20 -23.77
C GLU A 269 4.57 8.33 -24.69
#